data_c7a2442aac84d1d3b749a52fdb786386
#
_entry.id   c7a2442aac84d1d3b749a52fdb786386
#
_cell.length_a   1.000
_cell.length_b   1.000
_cell.length_c   1.000
_cell.angle_alpha   90.00
_cell.angle_beta   90.00
_cell.angle_gamma   90.00
#
_symmetry.space_group_name_H-M   'P 1'
#
loop_
_entity.id
_entity.type
_entity.pdbx_description
1 polymer ?
#
loop_
_entity_poly.entity_id
_entity_poly.type
_entity_poly.pdbx_seq_one_letter_code
_entity_poly.pdbx_strand_id
1 'polypeptide(L)'
;MPDRRPAYGSDLPDRRPAYGTDAPRSAFGTDAPRYSRSYDAPSAFDSGRARQPAFNSPQRDVPSDLQSMWAGSPSDMLSPAECQDGSGILELHPDGYGFLRGASLTPSNRDIYVSMAQVRRFYLRTGDFVTGKVRPQRDGDKYSAMLYITEVNGCPADSVANRPAFDALTPCYPHEHITLEVEGGSNEFLDMRLIDLVAPIGFGQRGLIHCPPAVDKAHLLSSIANAASICHPDAVVMTLLLGGTPEDATLYRDHTHGEVIASTFDQTPENHLRITDMVLERAERLVEMKKNVILLVDSLTYLSKVYTTAAVQQGRQTIGMVNPVSLQKAKKLFGAARCLREGGSLTIFAVMNIETGSRVDDSIAEDLKGTANMELVLDTAAARAGIYPPVNLLLSGTKRAELIASKEQLDGIKLIHEMLGSLRAVDMIPQLLSMLEKTTNNEDLLVRIKDWAALMKQ
;
A
#
# COMPACT_ATOMS: atom_id res chain seq x y z
N MET A 1 63.60 -5.07 -35.73
CA MET A 1 64.42 -6.26 -35.43
C MET A 1 64.05 -6.71 -34.02
N PRO A 2 64.01 -8.01 -33.69
CA PRO A 2 62.97 -8.98 -34.09
C PRO A 2 62.31 -9.55 -32.83
N ASP A 3 60.99 -9.93 -32.98
CA ASP A 3 60.59 -11.33 -33.06
C ASP A 3 61.03 -12.29 -31.95
N ARG A 4 60.04 -12.81 -31.21
CA ARG A 4 59.95 -14.22 -30.81
C ARG A 4 58.60 -14.56 -30.18
N ARG A 5 57.74 -15.19 -30.97
CA ARG A 5 56.73 -16.13 -30.46
C ARG A 5 57.43 -17.46 -30.13
N PRO A 6 56.86 -18.28 -29.28
CA PRO A 6 56.60 -19.65 -29.72
C PRO A 6 55.13 -20.08 -29.55
N ALA A 7 54.65 -20.76 -30.54
CA ALA A 7 53.52 -21.65 -30.55
C ALA A 7 53.96 -23.04 -30.05
N TYR A 8 53.00 -23.79 -29.50
CA TYR A 8 52.82 -25.24 -29.39
C TYR A 8 51.70 -25.43 -28.35
N GLY A 9 50.68 -26.29 -28.46
CA GLY A 9 50.36 -27.36 -29.36
C GLY A 9 49.09 -28.00 -28.80
N SER A 10 48.26 -28.44 -29.67
CA SER A 10 47.08 -29.25 -29.50
C SER A 10 47.27 -30.48 -28.62
N ASP A 11 46.31 -30.80 -27.77
CA ASP A 11 45.82 -32.17 -27.60
C ASP A 11 44.51 -32.19 -26.82
N LEU A 12 43.44 -32.53 -27.52
CA LEU A 12 42.17 -33.06 -26.99
C LEU A 12 42.29 -34.57 -26.80
N PRO A 13 41.57 -35.17 -25.90
CA PRO A 13 40.75 -36.28 -26.35
C PRO A 13 39.27 -36.18 -25.97
N ASP A 14 38.47 -36.33 -27.00
CA ASP A 14 37.09 -36.78 -27.00
C ASP A 14 36.88 -37.99 -26.12
N ARG A 15 35.87 -37.97 -25.25
CA ARG A 15 35.16 -39.16 -24.77
C ARG A 15 33.68 -38.84 -24.55
N ARG A 16 32.87 -39.16 -25.53
CA ARG A 16 31.48 -39.55 -25.34
C ARG A 16 31.45 -41.01 -24.91
N PRO A 17 30.50 -41.41 -24.09
CA PRO A 17 29.92 -42.75 -24.17
C PRO A 17 28.47 -42.71 -24.63
N ALA A 18 28.20 -43.76 -25.39
CA ALA A 18 27.02 -44.04 -26.15
C ALA A 18 25.78 -44.42 -25.34
N TYR A 19 24.65 -44.27 -26.01
CA TYR A 19 23.36 -44.84 -25.73
C TYR A 19 23.39 -46.34 -25.45
N GLY A 20 22.65 -46.75 -24.41
CA GLY A 20 22.21 -48.11 -24.17
C GLY A 20 20.71 -48.12 -23.88
N THR A 21 19.95 -48.55 -24.86
CA THR A 21 18.57 -49.00 -24.77
C THR A 21 18.54 -50.34 -24.06
N ASP A 22 17.70 -50.48 -23.04
CA ASP A 22 16.99 -51.76 -22.78
C ASP A 22 15.87 -51.53 -21.75
N ALA A 23 14.65 -51.76 -22.21
CA ALA A 23 13.49 -52.01 -21.37
C ALA A 23 13.35 -53.53 -21.10
N PRO A 24 12.76 -53.92 -19.98
CA PRO A 24 11.77 -54.99 -20.07
C PRO A 24 10.43 -54.64 -19.42
N ARG A 25 9.37 -55.00 -20.13
CA ARG A 25 7.99 -55.18 -19.70
C ARG A 25 7.85 -56.40 -18.78
N SER A 26 7.04 -56.29 -17.74
CA SER A 26 6.05 -57.27 -17.27
C SER A 26 5.47 -56.73 -15.95
N ALA A 27 4.24 -56.54 -15.77
CA ALA A 27 3.03 -57.34 -15.78
C ALA A 27 2.51 -57.57 -14.34
N PHE A 28 1.25 -57.14 -14.15
CA PHE A 28 0.25 -57.60 -13.18
C PHE A 28 0.35 -57.30 -11.70
N GLY A 29 -0.74 -56.67 -11.19
CA GLY A 29 -1.10 -56.66 -9.79
C GLY A 29 -2.18 -55.59 -9.52
N THR A 30 -3.43 -55.91 -9.86
CA THR A 30 -4.65 -55.28 -9.38
C THR A 30 -4.78 -55.49 -7.88
N ASP A 31 -5.04 -54.38 -7.12
CA ASP A 31 -6.01 -54.43 -6.03
C ASP A 31 -6.26 -53.01 -5.50
N ALA A 32 -7.43 -52.47 -5.79
CA ALA A 32 -8.02 -51.30 -5.16
C ALA A 32 -9.08 -51.74 -4.15
N PRO A 33 -9.12 -51.28 -2.94
CA PRO A 33 -10.32 -51.36 -2.13
C PRO A 33 -11.17 -50.09 -2.35
N ARG A 34 -12.31 -50.33 -2.98
CA ARG A 34 -13.47 -49.41 -2.96
C ARG A 34 -14.04 -49.37 -1.55
N TYR A 35 -14.09 -48.17 -0.95
CA TYR A 35 -15.00 -47.89 0.14
C TYR A 35 -16.08 -46.91 -0.36
N SER A 36 -17.23 -47.52 -0.69
CA SER A 36 -18.51 -46.83 -0.76
C SER A 36 -19.04 -46.66 0.66
N ARG A 37 -19.33 -45.46 1.10
CA ARG A 37 -20.24 -45.20 2.20
C ARG A 37 -21.32 -44.23 1.76
N SER A 38 -22.51 -44.75 1.75
CA SER A 38 -23.81 -44.13 1.58
C SER A 38 -24.04 -43.02 2.59
N TYR A 39 -24.63 -41.95 2.10
CA TYR A 39 -25.28 -40.92 2.90
C TYR A 39 -26.64 -41.46 3.37
N ASP A 40 -26.77 -41.61 4.68
CA ASP A 40 -28.07 -41.67 5.34
C ASP A 40 -28.19 -40.45 6.24
N ALA A 41 -29.19 -39.63 5.99
CA ALA A 41 -29.63 -38.56 6.85
C ALA A 41 -30.56 -39.10 7.95
N PRO A 42 -30.45 -38.62 9.18
CA PRO A 42 -31.58 -38.61 10.08
C PRO A 42 -32.04 -37.18 10.40
N SER A 43 -33.33 -37.01 10.22
CA SER A 43 -34.15 -35.96 10.78
C SER A 43 -34.30 -36.09 12.30
N ALA A 44 -34.38 -34.98 12.97
CA ALA A 44 -35.26 -34.62 14.09
C ALA A 44 -34.54 -33.90 15.24
N PHE A 45 -35.05 -32.78 15.53
CA PHE A 45 -34.98 -31.92 16.72
C PHE A 45 -34.60 -32.64 18.01
N ASP A 46 -33.58 -32.10 18.71
CA ASP A 46 -33.62 -32.01 20.16
C ASP A 46 -32.82 -30.79 20.66
N SER A 47 -33.48 -30.02 21.51
CA SER A 47 -32.99 -28.80 22.14
C SER A 47 -32.09 -29.18 23.33
N GLY A 48 -30.77 -29.24 23.09
CA GLY A 48 -29.76 -29.50 24.10
C GLY A 48 -28.76 -28.34 24.18
N ARG A 49 -28.77 -27.62 25.32
CA ARG A 49 -27.81 -26.58 25.71
C ARG A 49 -26.36 -27.01 25.39
N ALA A 50 -25.74 -26.41 24.38
CA ALA A 50 -24.31 -26.49 24.16
C ALA A 50 -23.57 -25.75 25.27
N ARG A 51 -22.85 -26.49 26.10
CA ARG A 51 -21.85 -25.97 27.04
C ARG A 51 -20.69 -25.41 26.22
N GLN A 52 -20.43 -24.11 26.33
CA GLN A 52 -19.21 -23.49 25.85
C GLN A 52 -17.99 -24.10 26.56
N PRO A 53 -16.91 -24.43 25.85
CA PRO A 53 -15.66 -24.81 26.51
C PRO A 53 -15.11 -23.58 27.23
N ALA A 54 -14.86 -23.73 28.53
CA ALA A 54 -14.16 -22.74 29.33
C ALA A 54 -12.71 -22.65 28.86
N PHE A 55 -12.36 -21.62 28.16
CA PHE A 55 -10.96 -21.25 27.95
C PHE A 55 -10.44 -20.65 29.27
N ASN A 56 -9.70 -21.47 30.02
CA ASN A 56 -8.85 -20.98 31.09
C ASN A 56 -7.65 -20.27 30.46
N SER A 57 -7.80 -18.97 30.22
CA SER A 57 -6.65 -18.10 29.96
C SER A 57 -6.02 -17.75 31.31
N PRO A 58 -4.67 -17.82 31.45
CA PRO A 58 -4.03 -17.33 32.68
C PRO A 58 -4.36 -15.83 32.80
N GLN A 59 -4.96 -15.47 33.93
CA GLN A 59 -5.12 -14.07 34.35
C GLN A 59 -3.69 -13.47 34.41
N ARG A 60 -3.32 -12.71 33.39
CA ARG A 60 -2.22 -11.76 33.51
C ARG A 60 -2.78 -10.55 34.26
N ASP A 61 -2.16 -10.24 35.36
CA ASP A 61 -2.51 -9.11 36.21
C ASP A 61 -2.55 -7.84 35.34
N VAL A 62 -3.76 -7.28 35.20
CA VAL A 62 -3.95 -5.93 34.70
C VAL A 62 -3.23 -5.01 35.69
N PRO A 63 -2.37 -4.09 35.27
CA PRO A 63 -1.70 -3.18 36.17
C PRO A 63 -2.71 -2.52 37.11
N SER A 64 -2.44 -2.53 38.41
CA SER A 64 -3.33 -2.03 39.47
C SER A 64 -3.79 -0.59 39.24
N ASP A 65 -2.97 0.17 38.53
CA ASP A 65 -3.23 1.56 38.17
C ASP A 65 -4.41 1.73 37.19
N LEU A 66 -4.69 0.70 36.35
CA LEU A 66 -5.83 0.70 35.42
C LEU A 66 -7.14 0.21 36.08
N GLN A 67 -7.04 -0.63 37.13
CA GLN A 67 -8.22 -1.06 37.89
C GLN A 67 -8.77 0.04 38.77
N SER A 68 -7.92 0.93 39.32
CA SER A 68 -8.35 2.05 40.11
C SER A 68 -9.11 3.13 39.33
N MET A 69 -8.90 3.24 38.03
CA MET A 69 -9.65 4.15 37.14
C MET A 69 -11.10 3.73 36.90
N TRP A 70 -11.50 2.51 37.30
CA TRP A 70 -12.85 1.95 37.10
C TRP A 70 -13.77 2.07 38.31
N ALA A 71 -13.24 2.36 39.48
CA ALA A 71 -14.00 2.50 40.72
C ALA A 71 -14.42 3.95 40.97
N GLY A 72 -14.89 4.64 39.92
CA GLY A 72 -15.44 5.99 40.04
C GLY A 72 -16.74 5.97 40.86
N SER A 73 -16.72 6.60 42.04
CA SER A 73 -17.90 6.90 42.81
C SER A 73 -18.87 7.81 42.03
N PRO A 74 -20.19 7.81 42.31
CA PRO A 74 -21.14 8.69 41.63
C PRO A 74 -20.82 10.18 41.73
N SER A 75 -19.92 10.58 42.64
CA SER A 75 -19.38 11.95 42.77
C SER A 75 -18.40 12.39 41.69
N ASP A 76 -17.96 11.49 40.81
CA ASP A 76 -16.98 11.76 39.74
C ASP A 76 -17.60 12.14 38.38
N MET A 77 -18.92 12.39 38.34
CA MET A 77 -19.57 12.95 37.16
C MET A 77 -19.18 14.43 37.02
N LEU A 78 -18.07 14.66 36.30
CA LEU A 78 -17.69 16.00 35.85
C LEU A 78 -18.86 16.60 35.05
N SER A 79 -19.19 17.87 35.33
CA SER A 79 -20.12 18.57 34.46
C SER A 79 -19.56 18.61 33.03
N PRO A 80 -20.40 18.61 31.99
CA PRO A 80 -19.94 18.73 30.60
C PRO A 80 -19.05 19.96 30.37
N ALA A 81 -19.13 20.98 31.23
CA ALA A 81 -18.33 22.19 31.18
C ALA A 81 -16.85 21.99 31.64
N GLU A 82 -16.56 20.92 32.37
CA GLU A 82 -15.22 20.61 32.87
C GLU A 82 -14.46 19.63 31.93
N CYS A 83 -15.13 19.12 30.89
CA CYS A 83 -14.56 18.22 29.91
C CYS A 83 -13.94 19.00 28.77
N GLN A 84 -12.81 18.53 28.27
CA GLN A 84 -12.15 19.04 27.07
C GLN A 84 -12.55 18.22 25.84
N ASP A 85 -12.50 18.83 24.67
CA ASP A 85 -12.63 18.08 23.41
C ASP A 85 -11.33 17.33 23.15
N GLY A 86 -11.46 16.09 22.71
CA GLY A 86 -10.32 15.27 22.34
C GLY A 86 -10.63 14.33 21.19
N SER A 87 -9.64 14.08 20.36
CA SER A 87 -9.76 13.18 19.22
C SER A 87 -8.43 12.49 18.94
N GLY A 88 -8.48 11.41 18.18
CA GLY A 88 -7.30 10.70 17.74
C GLY A 88 -7.64 9.38 17.04
N ILE A 89 -6.62 8.72 16.50
CA ILE A 89 -6.74 7.42 15.85
C ILE A 89 -6.60 6.33 16.91
N LEU A 90 -7.59 5.46 16.99
CA LEU A 90 -7.66 4.39 17.99
C LEU A 90 -6.67 3.28 17.67
N GLU A 91 -5.83 2.94 18.63
CA GLU A 91 -5.03 1.72 18.69
C GLU A 91 -5.54 0.85 19.82
N LEU A 92 -6.07 -0.35 19.49
CA LEU A 92 -6.57 -1.30 20.48
C LEU A 92 -5.42 -2.11 21.08
N HIS A 93 -5.48 -2.28 22.40
CA HIS A 93 -4.62 -3.21 23.13
C HIS A 93 -5.24 -4.63 23.09
N PRO A 94 -4.42 -5.70 23.11
CA PRO A 94 -4.93 -7.09 23.16
C PRO A 94 -5.95 -7.37 24.27
N ASP A 95 -5.85 -6.65 25.38
CA ASP A 95 -6.79 -6.75 26.53
C ASP A 95 -8.14 -6.08 26.28
N GLY A 96 -8.33 -5.43 25.11
CA GLY A 96 -9.61 -4.89 24.66
C GLY A 96 -9.90 -3.43 25.03
N TYR A 97 -9.01 -2.73 25.72
CA TYR A 97 -9.02 -1.27 25.82
C TYR A 97 -8.20 -0.65 24.70
N GLY A 98 -8.19 0.68 24.56
CA GLY A 98 -7.41 1.34 23.53
C GLY A 98 -6.87 2.70 23.93
N PHE A 99 -6.04 3.26 23.03
CA PHE A 99 -5.53 4.62 23.12
C PHE A 99 -5.79 5.37 21.83
N LEU A 100 -6.21 6.63 21.94
CA LEU A 100 -6.25 7.52 20.80
C LEU A 100 -4.87 8.13 20.61
N ARG A 101 -4.28 7.85 19.47
CA ARG A 101 -2.97 8.35 19.05
C ARG A 101 -3.11 9.67 18.30
N GLY A 102 -2.14 10.54 18.47
CA GLY A 102 -2.03 11.76 17.66
C GLY A 102 -1.60 11.49 16.22
N ALA A 103 -1.40 12.53 15.43
CA ALA A 103 -1.08 12.46 14.01
C ALA A 103 0.18 11.64 13.67
N SER A 104 1.15 11.53 14.58
CA SER A 104 2.36 10.71 14.37
C SER A 104 2.12 9.22 14.54
N LEU A 105 0.97 8.80 15.06
CA LEU A 105 0.62 7.43 15.45
C LEU A 105 1.60 6.79 16.45
N THR A 106 2.53 7.56 17.03
CA THR A 106 3.47 7.07 18.05
C THR A 106 2.91 7.22 19.45
N PRO A 107 3.15 6.25 20.35
CA PRO A 107 2.74 6.37 21.75
C PRO A 107 3.32 7.63 22.40
N SER A 108 2.46 8.35 23.12
CA SER A 108 2.85 9.56 23.82
C SER A 108 2.10 9.71 25.16
N ASN A 109 2.60 10.61 26.02
CA ASN A 109 1.93 10.93 27.26
C ASN A 109 0.62 11.76 27.05
N ARG A 110 0.35 12.20 25.81
CA ARG A 110 -0.85 12.91 25.42
C ARG A 110 -1.96 12.00 24.91
N ASP A 111 -1.70 10.69 24.84
CA ASP A 111 -2.67 9.72 24.37
C ASP A 111 -3.90 9.71 25.30
N ILE A 112 -5.06 9.45 24.72
CA ILE A 112 -6.32 9.43 25.44
C ILE A 112 -6.74 7.96 25.60
N TYR A 113 -6.92 7.52 26.82
CA TYR A 113 -7.39 6.19 27.14
C TYR A 113 -8.87 6.02 26.77
N VAL A 114 -9.19 4.91 26.11
CA VAL A 114 -10.56 4.48 25.75
C VAL A 114 -10.84 3.15 26.43
N SER A 115 -11.91 3.11 27.22
CA SER A 115 -12.25 1.93 28.02
C SER A 115 -12.78 0.78 27.18
N MET A 116 -12.59 -0.45 27.63
CA MET A 116 -13.14 -1.66 27.01
C MET A 116 -14.66 -1.59 26.84
N ALA A 117 -15.37 -0.99 27.78
CA ALA A 117 -16.82 -0.82 27.72
C ALA A 117 -17.24 0.06 26.53
N GLN A 118 -16.51 1.16 26.28
CA GLN A 118 -16.74 2.04 25.13
C GLN A 118 -16.39 1.34 23.82
N VAL A 119 -15.24 0.64 23.77
CA VAL A 119 -14.82 -0.14 22.59
C VAL A 119 -15.91 -1.13 22.20
N ARG A 120 -16.46 -1.88 23.16
CA ARG A 120 -17.54 -2.86 22.92
C ARG A 120 -18.86 -2.22 22.56
N ARG A 121 -19.23 -1.15 23.23
CA ARG A 121 -20.51 -0.45 23.01
C ARG A 121 -20.63 0.10 21.59
N PHE A 122 -19.58 0.73 21.09
CA PHE A 122 -19.56 1.39 19.77
C PHE A 122 -18.90 0.54 18.67
N TYR A 123 -18.54 -0.73 18.97
CA TYR A 123 -17.88 -1.64 18.04
C TYR A 123 -16.63 -1.02 17.38
N LEU A 124 -15.85 -0.31 18.20
CA LEU A 124 -14.65 0.38 17.72
C LEU A 124 -13.58 -0.62 17.30
N ARG A 125 -12.82 -0.24 16.28
CA ARG A 125 -11.71 -1.02 15.70
C ARG A 125 -10.45 -0.17 15.66
N THR A 126 -9.30 -0.80 15.65
CA THR A 126 -8.04 -0.11 15.37
C THR A 126 -8.15 0.66 14.04
N GLY A 127 -7.62 1.89 14.01
CA GLY A 127 -7.70 2.78 12.85
C GLY A 127 -8.92 3.72 12.85
N ASP A 128 -9.89 3.54 13.73
CA ASP A 128 -11.00 4.49 13.85
C ASP A 128 -10.51 5.85 14.37
N PHE A 129 -10.94 6.92 13.73
CA PHE A 129 -10.76 8.26 14.24
C PHE A 129 -11.94 8.58 15.18
N VAL A 130 -11.66 8.72 16.47
CA VAL A 130 -12.66 8.90 17.50
C VAL A 130 -12.58 10.32 18.04
N THR A 131 -13.73 10.98 18.12
CA THR A 131 -13.89 12.33 18.70
C THR A 131 -14.86 12.27 19.87
N GLY A 132 -14.59 13.06 20.90
CA GLY A 132 -15.49 13.11 22.06
C GLY A 132 -15.01 14.02 23.18
N LYS A 133 -15.65 13.86 24.34
CA LYS A 133 -15.32 14.60 25.56
C LYS A 133 -14.37 13.79 26.42
N VAL A 134 -13.28 14.43 26.85
CA VAL A 134 -12.17 13.83 27.58
C VAL A 134 -12.07 14.46 28.95
N ARG A 135 -11.87 13.61 29.94
CA ARG A 135 -11.47 14.03 31.30
C ARG A 135 -9.96 14.33 31.25
N PRO A 136 -9.55 15.54 31.65
CA PRO A 136 -8.13 15.86 31.79
C PRO A 136 -7.44 14.91 32.78
N GLN A 137 -6.14 14.76 32.59
CA GLN A 137 -5.27 14.01 33.49
C GLN A 137 -5.32 14.62 34.90
N ARG A 138 -5.59 13.80 35.92
CA ARG A 138 -5.54 14.18 37.33
C ARG A 138 -4.19 13.81 37.94
N ASP A 139 -3.89 14.34 39.12
CA ASP A 139 -2.70 13.94 39.86
C ASP A 139 -2.71 12.42 40.11
N GLY A 140 -1.68 11.75 39.62
CA GLY A 140 -1.56 10.29 39.68
C GLY A 140 -2.08 9.53 38.44
N ASP A 141 -2.82 10.16 37.53
CA ASP A 141 -3.22 9.55 36.28
C ASP A 141 -2.07 9.61 35.26
N LYS A 142 -1.81 8.52 34.53
CA LYS A 142 -0.82 8.50 33.47
C LYS A 142 -1.33 9.08 32.15
N TYR A 143 -2.65 8.98 31.91
CA TYR A 143 -3.30 9.41 30.66
C TYR A 143 -4.61 10.15 30.94
N SER A 144 -5.02 10.99 30.01
CA SER A 144 -6.39 11.51 29.95
C SER A 144 -7.35 10.36 29.58
N ALA A 145 -8.64 10.46 29.94
CA ALA A 145 -9.60 9.40 29.70
C ALA A 145 -10.81 9.90 28.88
N MET A 146 -11.18 9.15 27.84
CA MET A 146 -12.39 9.40 27.08
C MET A 146 -13.63 9.14 27.95
N LEU A 147 -14.48 10.15 28.13
CA LEU A 147 -15.73 10.03 28.86
C LEU A 147 -16.91 9.73 27.93
N TYR A 148 -17.06 10.53 26.89
CA TYR A 148 -18.17 10.43 25.95
C TYR A 148 -17.62 10.47 24.52
N ILE A 149 -18.00 9.48 23.72
CA ILE A 149 -17.69 9.45 22.29
C ILE A 149 -18.85 10.10 21.56
N THR A 150 -18.57 11.12 20.77
CA THR A 150 -19.56 11.84 19.95
C THR A 150 -19.57 11.35 18.53
N GLU A 151 -18.37 11.16 17.96
CA GLU A 151 -18.22 10.78 16.57
C GLU A 151 -17.13 9.71 16.37
N VAL A 152 -17.34 8.89 15.33
CA VAL A 152 -16.37 7.92 14.84
C VAL A 152 -16.25 8.10 13.32
N ASN A 153 -15.04 8.38 12.84
CA ASN A 153 -14.75 8.66 11.43
C ASN A 153 -15.63 9.78 10.80
N GLY A 154 -15.97 10.81 11.61
CA GLY A 154 -16.80 11.92 11.19
C GLY A 154 -18.30 11.64 11.12
N CYS A 155 -18.75 10.47 11.61
CA CYS A 155 -20.16 10.11 11.72
C CYS A 155 -20.58 9.97 13.20
N PRO A 156 -21.85 10.18 13.54
CA PRO A 156 -22.34 9.94 14.89
C PRO A 156 -21.99 8.52 15.37
N ALA A 157 -21.50 8.39 16.59
CA ALA A 157 -20.94 7.13 17.10
C ALA A 157 -21.90 5.93 17.01
N ASP A 158 -23.21 6.15 17.23
CA ASP A 158 -24.22 5.09 17.15
C ASP A 158 -24.49 4.60 15.71
N SER A 159 -24.16 5.40 14.67
CA SER A 159 -24.42 5.08 13.28
C SER A 159 -23.38 4.10 12.68
N VAL A 160 -22.20 3.99 13.27
CA VAL A 160 -21.08 3.17 12.74
C VAL A 160 -21.07 1.73 13.25
N ALA A 161 -21.96 1.39 14.20
CA ALA A 161 -22.00 0.06 14.83
C ALA A 161 -22.22 -1.10 13.83
N ASN A 162 -22.98 -0.85 12.75
CA ASN A 162 -23.38 -1.87 11.76
C ASN A 162 -22.54 -1.82 10.47
N ARG A 163 -21.40 -1.12 10.45
CA ARG A 163 -20.55 -1.09 9.24
C ARG A 163 -19.97 -2.47 8.94
N PRO A 164 -19.95 -2.89 7.66
CA PRO A 164 -19.31 -4.15 7.30
C PRO A 164 -17.80 -4.08 7.55
N ALA A 165 -17.18 -5.23 7.79
CA ALA A 165 -15.72 -5.31 7.85
C ALA A 165 -15.14 -5.24 6.43
N PHE A 166 -13.95 -4.64 6.28
CA PHE A 166 -13.28 -4.48 5.00
C PHE A 166 -13.16 -5.79 4.23
N ASP A 167 -12.78 -6.89 4.89
CA ASP A 167 -12.65 -8.20 4.28
C ASP A 167 -13.98 -8.86 3.86
N ALA A 168 -15.11 -8.35 4.34
CA ALA A 168 -16.45 -8.81 3.95
C ALA A 168 -17.00 -8.09 2.70
N LEU A 169 -16.33 -7.01 2.26
CA LEU A 169 -16.73 -6.23 1.09
C LEU A 169 -16.32 -6.91 -0.21
N THR A 170 -17.08 -6.71 -1.30
CA THR A 170 -16.89 -7.41 -2.57
C THR A 170 -15.93 -6.65 -3.49
N PRO A 171 -14.72 -7.17 -3.77
CA PRO A 171 -13.78 -6.53 -4.70
C PRO A 171 -14.30 -6.48 -6.14
N CYS A 172 -14.01 -5.37 -6.83
CA CYS A 172 -14.22 -5.23 -8.27
C CYS A 172 -12.99 -4.62 -8.96
N TYR A 173 -12.99 -4.63 -10.29
CA TYR A 173 -11.95 -3.93 -11.02
C TYR A 173 -12.15 -2.41 -10.92
N PRO A 174 -11.06 -1.63 -10.88
CA PRO A 174 -11.15 -0.17 -11.02
C PRO A 174 -11.93 0.21 -12.29
N HIS A 175 -12.85 1.14 -12.15
CA HIS A 175 -13.73 1.59 -13.24
C HIS A 175 -13.97 3.10 -13.23
N GLU A 176 -13.44 3.79 -12.23
CA GLU A 176 -13.47 5.24 -12.09
C GLU A 176 -12.03 5.75 -12.13
N HIS A 177 -11.77 6.72 -13.02
CA HIS A 177 -10.45 7.30 -13.25
C HIS A 177 -10.04 8.25 -12.12
N ILE A 178 -8.80 8.17 -11.67
CA ILE A 178 -8.15 9.17 -10.83
C ILE A 178 -7.37 10.10 -11.76
N THR A 179 -7.96 11.24 -12.08
CA THR A 179 -7.30 12.26 -12.89
C THR A 179 -6.16 12.89 -12.10
N LEU A 180 -4.99 12.98 -12.70
CA LEU A 180 -3.85 13.73 -12.18
C LEU A 180 -3.61 15.03 -12.97
N GLU A 181 -4.30 15.22 -14.07
CA GLU A 181 -4.26 16.44 -14.86
C GLU A 181 -5.01 17.56 -14.12
N VAL A 182 -4.29 18.58 -13.65
CA VAL A 182 -4.88 19.73 -12.96
C VAL A 182 -5.39 20.73 -13.98
N GLU A 183 -6.69 21.04 -13.95
CA GLU A 183 -7.32 22.01 -14.87
C GLU A 183 -6.72 23.41 -14.72
N GLY A 184 -6.45 24.06 -15.86
CA GLY A 184 -5.83 25.39 -15.89
C GLY A 184 -4.37 25.41 -15.38
N GLY A 185 -3.81 24.23 -15.18
CA GLY A 185 -2.44 24.04 -14.73
C GLY A 185 -1.47 24.64 -15.73
N SER A 186 -0.55 25.45 -15.20
CA SER A 186 0.64 25.91 -15.91
C SER A 186 1.54 24.72 -16.22
N ASN A 187 2.69 24.97 -16.87
CA ASN A 187 3.73 23.96 -17.09
C ASN A 187 4.22 23.24 -15.80
N GLU A 188 3.76 23.67 -14.64
CA GLU A 188 4.06 23.11 -13.33
C GLU A 188 3.55 21.65 -13.13
N PHE A 189 2.49 21.24 -13.84
CA PHE A 189 1.89 19.90 -13.73
C PHE A 189 2.05 19.06 -15.00
N LEU A 190 3.03 19.37 -15.85
CA LEU A 190 3.28 18.57 -17.07
C LEU A 190 3.68 17.12 -16.76
N ASP A 191 4.38 16.91 -15.67
CA ASP A 191 4.75 15.59 -15.17
C ASP A 191 3.51 14.75 -14.82
N MET A 192 2.52 15.35 -14.18
CA MET A 192 1.26 14.67 -13.84
C MET A 192 0.41 14.38 -15.07
N ARG A 193 0.36 15.30 -16.05
CA ARG A 193 -0.29 15.08 -17.34
C ARG A 193 0.34 13.91 -18.10
N LEU A 194 1.67 13.82 -18.08
CA LEU A 194 2.41 12.73 -18.72
C LEU A 194 2.09 11.40 -18.05
N ILE A 195 2.11 11.33 -16.71
CA ILE A 195 1.83 10.11 -15.96
C ILE A 195 0.38 9.65 -16.19
N ASP A 196 -0.57 10.57 -16.13
CA ASP A 196 -2.00 10.30 -16.36
C ASP A 196 -2.26 9.76 -17.77
N LEU A 197 -1.55 10.29 -18.75
CA LEU A 197 -1.64 9.84 -20.13
C LEU A 197 -1.06 8.42 -20.32
N VAL A 198 0.14 8.15 -19.78
CA VAL A 198 0.90 6.92 -20.05
C VAL A 198 0.43 5.74 -19.22
N ALA A 199 0.08 5.99 -17.97
CA ALA A 199 -0.32 4.97 -17.02
C ALA A 199 -1.59 5.45 -16.27
N PRO A 200 -2.75 5.48 -16.94
CA PRO A 200 -3.99 5.93 -16.34
C PRO A 200 -4.30 5.14 -15.07
N ILE A 201 -4.80 5.84 -14.09
CA ILE A 201 -4.96 5.37 -12.72
C ILE A 201 -6.43 5.28 -12.38
N GLY A 202 -6.88 4.23 -11.72
CA GLY A 202 -8.26 4.07 -11.28
C GLY A 202 -8.38 3.90 -9.77
N PHE A 203 -9.51 4.33 -9.21
CA PHE A 203 -9.82 4.11 -7.80
C PHE A 203 -9.82 2.60 -7.48
N GLY A 204 -9.00 2.19 -6.50
CA GLY A 204 -8.76 0.78 -6.16
C GLY A 204 -7.57 0.15 -6.90
N GLN A 205 -6.76 0.94 -7.59
CA GLN A 205 -5.56 0.47 -8.31
C GLN A 205 -4.46 0.02 -7.35
N ARG A 206 -3.73 -1.03 -7.76
CA ARG A 206 -2.44 -1.42 -7.17
C ARG A 206 -1.32 -0.92 -8.08
N GLY A 207 -0.87 0.32 -7.84
CA GLY A 207 0.19 0.97 -8.60
C GLY A 207 1.57 0.66 -7.99
N LEU A 208 2.47 0.17 -8.81
CA LEU A 208 3.86 -0.07 -8.44
C LEU A 208 4.76 0.89 -9.21
N ILE A 209 5.54 1.69 -8.48
CA ILE A 209 6.48 2.65 -9.04
C ILE A 209 7.88 2.05 -8.94
N HIS A 210 8.44 1.64 -10.07
CA HIS A 210 9.80 1.11 -10.17
C HIS A 210 10.78 2.27 -10.17
N CYS A 211 11.46 2.48 -9.05
CA CYS A 211 12.27 3.66 -8.82
C CYS A 211 13.75 3.33 -8.63
N PRO A 212 14.63 3.71 -9.59
CA PRO A 212 16.07 3.60 -9.40
C PRO A 212 16.61 4.70 -8.47
N PRO A 213 17.79 4.50 -7.83
CA PRO A 213 18.36 5.46 -6.88
C PRO A 213 18.67 6.85 -7.44
N ALA A 214 18.74 6.98 -8.79
CA ALA A 214 19.00 8.26 -9.44
C ALA A 214 17.81 9.20 -9.47
N VAL A 215 16.61 8.72 -9.09
CA VAL A 215 15.36 9.49 -9.13
C VAL A 215 15.01 9.99 -7.74
N ASP A 216 14.62 11.26 -7.66
CA ASP A 216 14.01 11.83 -6.47
C ASP A 216 12.54 11.36 -6.35
N LYS A 217 12.38 10.26 -5.61
CA LYS A 217 11.08 9.63 -5.38
C LYS A 217 10.15 10.45 -4.50
N ALA A 218 10.72 11.23 -3.56
CA ALA A 218 9.92 12.03 -2.64
C ALA A 218 9.23 13.17 -3.39
N HIS A 219 9.94 13.82 -4.30
CA HIS A 219 9.36 14.84 -5.18
C HIS A 219 8.25 14.27 -6.06
N LEU A 220 8.48 13.12 -6.72
CA LEU A 220 7.47 12.48 -7.57
C LEU A 220 6.20 12.11 -6.79
N LEU A 221 6.34 11.46 -5.63
CA LEU A 221 5.19 11.06 -4.82
C LEU A 221 4.44 12.26 -4.25
N SER A 222 5.15 13.31 -3.83
CA SER A 222 4.50 14.54 -3.35
C SER A 222 3.71 15.23 -4.46
N SER A 223 4.22 15.24 -5.70
CA SER A 223 3.50 15.76 -6.88
C SER A 223 2.23 14.94 -7.17
N ILE A 224 2.32 13.60 -7.12
CA ILE A 224 1.14 12.72 -7.29
C ILE A 224 0.10 12.98 -6.18
N ALA A 225 0.54 13.08 -4.91
CA ALA A 225 -0.36 13.34 -3.80
C ALA A 225 -1.05 14.70 -3.90
N ASN A 226 -0.30 15.74 -4.31
CA ASN A 226 -0.81 17.08 -4.51
C ASN A 226 -1.85 17.12 -5.63
N ALA A 227 -1.52 16.59 -6.81
CA ALA A 227 -2.44 16.52 -7.95
C ALA A 227 -3.72 15.75 -7.62
N ALA A 228 -3.59 14.57 -6.98
CA ALA A 228 -4.72 13.78 -6.54
C ALA A 228 -5.63 14.53 -5.55
N SER A 229 -5.04 15.28 -4.62
CA SER A 229 -5.80 16.09 -3.65
C SER A 229 -6.55 17.25 -4.30
N ILE A 230 -5.96 17.89 -5.31
CA ILE A 230 -6.57 18.99 -6.05
C ILE A 230 -7.74 18.46 -6.93
N CYS A 231 -7.48 17.39 -7.68
CA CYS A 231 -8.48 16.85 -8.62
C CYS A 231 -9.60 16.07 -7.92
N HIS A 232 -9.34 15.51 -6.72
CA HIS A 232 -10.29 14.67 -5.98
C HIS A 232 -10.40 15.11 -4.50
N PRO A 233 -11.02 16.26 -4.21
CA PRO A 233 -11.10 16.80 -2.85
C PRO A 233 -11.91 15.92 -1.89
N ASP A 234 -12.78 15.04 -2.40
CA ASP A 234 -13.56 14.08 -1.59
C ASP A 234 -12.78 12.80 -1.23
N ALA A 235 -11.64 12.55 -1.89
CA ALA A 235 -10.78 11.42 -1.58
C ALA A 235 -9.84 11.74 -0.42
N VAL A 236 -9.57 10.74 0.40
CA VAL A 236 -8.59 10.88 1.50
C VAL A 236 -7.22 10.45 0.98
N VAL A 237 -6.31 11.41 0.85
CA VAL A 237 -4.92 11.15 0.45
C VAL A 237 -4.07 10.92 1.69
N MET A 238 -3.35 9.80 1.74
CA MET A 238 -2.46 9.42 2.83
C MET A 238 -1.07 9.10 2.28
N THR A 239 -0.02 9.53 2.97
CA THR A 239 1.36 9.18 2.62
C THR A 239 2.03 8.47 3.78
N LEU A 240 2.59 7.28 3.52
CA LEU A 240 3.36 6.49 4.47
C LEU A 240 4.83 6.50 4.05
N LEU A 241 5.65 7.25 4.79
CA LEU A 241 7.11 7.28 4.63
C LEU A 241 7.75 6.30 5.61
N LEU A 242 8.51 5.34 5.10
CA LEU A 242 9.22 4.33 5.87
C LEU A 242 10.73 4.36 5.59
N GLY A 243 11.51 4.64 6.62
CA GLY A 243 12.97 4.67 6.52
C GLY A 243 13.52 5.80 5.66
N GLY A 244 12.72 6.82 5.34
CA GLY A 244 13.17 8.04 4.71
C GLY A 244 13.84 9.00 5.70
N THR A 245 14.30 10.14 5.19
CA THR A 245 14.93 11.18 6.00
C THR A 245 13.88 12.07 6.67
N PRO A 246 14.23 12.81 7.74
CA PRO A 246 13.35 13.83 8.31
C PRO A 246 13.00 14.94 7.32
N GLU A 247 13.92 15.26 6.40
CA GLU A 247 13.75 16.24 5.33
C GLU A 247 12.68 15.78 4.33
N ASP A 248 12.70 14.50 3.93
CA ASP A 248 11.64 13.91 3.09
C ASP A 248 10.27 14.00 3.78
N ALA A 249 10.22 13.75 5.09
CA ALA A 249 8.99 13.87 5.85
C ALA A 249 8.44 15.30 5.89
N THR A 250 9.33 16.31 5.89
CA THR A 250 8.96 17.71 5.82
C THR A 250 8.47 18.05 4.42
N LEU A 251 9.19 17.63 3.37
CA LEU A 251 8.79 17.82 1.98
C LEU A 251 7.37 17.29 1.71
N TYR A 252 7.06 16.08 2.18
CA TYR A 252 5.71 15.53 2.05
C TYR A 252 4.66 16.38 2.77
N ARG A 253 4.95 16.88 3.99
CA ARG A 253 3.99 17.70 4.74
C ARG A 253 3.73 19.06 4.11
N ASP A 254 4.75 19.65 3.50
CA ASP A 254 4.67 20.98 2.90
C ASP A 254 3.94 20.96 1.55
N HIS A 255 4.01 19.83 0.81
CA HIS A 255 3.47 19.74 -0.55
C HIS A 255 2.26 18.81 -0.68
N THR A 256 1.86 18.11 0.38
CA THR A 256 0.72 17.16 0.33
C THR A 256 -0.46 17.68 1.15
N HIS A 257 -1.60 17.85 0.52
CA HIS A 257 -2.85 18.21 1.20
C HIS A 257 -3.54 16.97 1.78
N GLY A 258 -2.81 16.14 2.53
CA GLY A 258 -3.31 14.87 3.07
C GLY A 258 -2.67 14.48 4.41
N GLU A 259 -2.99 13.26 4.88
CA GLU A 259 -2.40 12.72 6.10
C GLU A 259 -0.98 12.19 5.79
N VAL A 260 0.08 12.80 6.36
CA VAL A 260 1.46 12.35 6.20
C VAL A 260 1.94 11.66 7.48
N ILE A 261 2.16 10.36 7.38
CA ILE A 261 2.67 9.51 8.45
C ILE A 261 4.10 9.10 8.10
N ALA A 262 5.05 9.47 8.94
CA ALA A 262 6.46 9.19 8.72
C ALA A 262 7.06 8.38 9.85
N SER A 263 7.82 7.35 9.50
CA SER A 263 8.72 6.62 10.37
C SER A 263 10.10 6.64 9.74
N THR A 264 10.95 7.55 10.21
CA THR A 264 12.26 7.86 9.65
C THR A 264 13.28 6.78 9.96
N PHE A 265 14.41 6.76 9.26
CA PHE A 265 15.43 5.69 9.31
C PHE A 265 16.05 5.46 10.71
N ASP A 266 15.91 6.41 11.62
CA ASP A 266 16.37 6.36 13.01
C ASP A 266 15.42 5.60 13.96
N GLN A 267 14.21 5.26 13.46
CA GLN A 267 13.22 4.52 14.24
C GLN A 267 13.50 3.01 14.27
N THR A 268 12.95 2.34 15.29
CA THR A 268 13.11 0.88 15.42
C THR A 268 12.26 0.10 14.42
N PRO A 269 12.66 -1.14 14.03
CA PRO A 269 11.86 -1.99 13.17
C PRO A 269 10.42 -2.20 13.67
N GLU A 270 10.24 -2.35 14.98
CA GLU A 270 8.93 -2.55 15.60
C GLU A 270 8.03 -1.33 15.40
N ASN A 271 8.61 -0.11 15.46
CA ASN A 271 7.85 1.12 15.23
C ASN A 271 7.42 1.24 13.76
N HIS A 272 8.31 0.91 12.81
CA HIS A 272 7.94 0.87 11.38
C HIS A 272 6.77 -0.07 11.13
N LEU A 273 6.80 -1.29 11.71
CA LEU A 273 5.75 -2.28 11.53
C LEU A 273 4.43 -1.82 12.15
N ARG A 274 4.47 -1.31 13.38
CA ARG A 274 3.29 -0.83 14.10
C ARG A 274 2.62 0.33 13.35
N ILE A 275 3.40 1.30 12.90
CA ILE A 275 2.88 2.44 12.12
C ILE A 275 2.26 1.95 10.81
N THR A 276 2.91 1.01 10.11
CA THR A 276 2.37 0.43 8.87
C THR A 276 1.02 -0.25 9.09
N ASP A 277 0.91 -1.08 10.15
CA ASP A 277 -0.35 -1.75 10.49
C ASP A 277 -1.44 -0.72 10.84
N MET A 278 -1.10 0.33 11.61
CA MET A 278 -2.04 1.40 11.96
C MET A 278 -2.54 2.19 10.74
N VAL A 279 -1.65 2.49 9.78
CA VAL A 279 -2.03 3.21 8.54
C VAL A 279 -2.94 2.35 7.68
N LEU A 280 -2.65 1.05 7.54
CA LEU A 280 -3.52 0.13 6.81
C LEU A 280 -4.91 0.03 7.46
N GLU A 281 -4.96 -0.21 8.76
CA GLU A 281 -6.22 -0.25 9.52
C GLU A 281 -7.00 1.07 9.38
N ARG A 282 -6.32 2.23 9.45
CA ARG A 282 -6.93 3.54 9.22
C ARG A 282 -7.55 3.65 7.83
N ALA A 283 -6.82 3.25 6.79
CA ALA A 283 -7.31 3.26 5.42
C ALA A 283 -8.54 2.34 5.26
N GLU A 284 -8.49 1.12 5.82
CA GLU A 284 -9.62 0.18 5.79
C GLU A 284 -10.87 0.75 6.49
N ARG A 285 -10.70 1.42 7.65
CA ARG A 285 -11.84 2.07 8.36
C ARG A 285 -12.51 3.15 7.52
N LEU A 286 -11.72 3.94 6.79
CA LEU A 286 -12.25 4.96 5.88
C LEU A 286 -13.04 4.33 4.72
N VAL A 287 -12.51 3.26 4.14
CA VAL A 287 -13.17 2.53 3.05
C VAL A 287 -14.47 1.86 3.52
N GLU A 288 -14.51 1.32 4.74
CA GLU A 288 -15.75 0.80 5.36
C GLU A 288 -16.84 1.88 5.47
N MET A 289 -16.43 3.15 5.53
CA MET A 289 -17.31 4.32 5.49
C MET A 289 -17.58 4.83 4.06
N LYS A 290 -17.27 4.01 3.04
CA LYS A 290 -17.45 4.31 1.60
C LYS A 290 -16.62 5.49 1.10
N LYS A 291 -15.52 5.84 1.76
CA LYS A 291 -14.58 6.84 1.29
C LYS A 291 -13.62 6.23 0.27
N ASN A 292 -13.22 7.03 -0.70
CA ASN A 292 -12.09 6.72 -1.58
C ASN A 292 -10.79 7.12 -0.87
N VAL A 293 -9.87 6.18 -0.73
CA VAL A 293 -8.57 6.39 -0.09
C VAL A 293 -7.46 6.18 -1.11
N ILE A 294 -6.53 7.11 -1.17
CA ILE A 294 -5.30 7.03 -1.98
C ILE A 294 -4.12 7.01 -1.02
N LEU A 295 -3.46 5.86 -0.91
CA LEU A 295 -2.31 5.64 -0.03
C LEU A 295 -1.03 5.55 -0.85
N LEU A 296 -0.11 6.49 -0.63
CA LEU A 296 1.24 6.46 -1.18
C LEU A 296 2.20 5.84 -0.17
N VAL A 297 3.03 4.89 -0.61
CA VAL A 297 3.95 4.14 0.27
C VAL A 297 5.39 4.28 -0.23
N ASP A 298 6.22 4.95 0.51
CA ASP A 298 7.65 5.07 0.29
C ASP A 298 8.43 4.37 1.42
N SER A 299 8.89 3.12 1.24
CA SER A 299 8.78 2.24 0.09
C SER A 299 8.42 0.81 0.51
N LEU A 300 7.78 0.09 -0.39
CA LEU A 300 7.44 -1.33 -0.18
C LEU A 300 8.70 -2.20 -0.06
N THR A 301 9.79 -1.84 -0.76
CA THR A 301 11.08 -2.50 -0.61
C THR A 301 11.64 -2.36 0.80
N TYR A 302 11.61 -1.14 1.38
CA TYR A 302 12.08 -0.92 2.75
C TYR A 302 11.20 -1.68 3.76
N LEU A 303 9.89 -1.63 3.62
CA LEU A 303 8.96 -2.40 4.45
C LEU A 303 9.28 -3.90 4.44
N SER A 304 9.55 -4.47 3.25
CA SER A 304 9.94 -5.87 3.11
C SER A 304 11.23 -6.21 3.86
N LYS A 305 12.21 -5.28 3.82
CA LYS A 305 13.46 -5.41 4.60
C LYS A 305 13.21 -5.36 6.11
N VAL A 306 12.37 -4.45 6.58
CA VAL A 306 12.01 -4.32 8.00
C VAL A 306 11.35 -5.60 8.51
N TYR A 307 10.40 -6.17 7.78
CA TYR A 307 9.80 -7.45 8.14
C TYR A 307 10.83 -8.60 8.18
N THR A 308 11.80 -8.60 7.25
CA THR A 308 12.87 -9.59 7.22
C THR A 308 13.78 -9.44 8.46
N THR A 309 14.16 -8.22 8.81
CA THR A 309 14.99 -7.93 9.99
C THR A 309 14.29 -8.34 11.29
N ALA A 310 13.02 -8.00 11.44
CA ALA A 310 12.23 -8.40 12.61
C ALA A 310 12.11 -9.93 12.75
N ALA A 311 11.99 -10.66 11.63
CA ALA A 311 11.97 -12.13 11.64
C ALA A 311 13.31 -12.74 12.05
N VAL A 312 14.44 -12.12 11.66
CA VAL A 312 15.79 -12.53 12.07
C VAL A 312 15.98 -12.34 13.57
N GLN A 313 15.57 -11.21 14.11
CA GLN A 313 15.66 -10.92 15.55
C GLN A 313 14.86 -11.92 16.41
N GLN A 314 13.77 -12.47 15.87
CA GLN A 314 12.99 -13.54 16.51
C GLN A 314 13.59 -14.94 16.34
N GLY A 315 14.81 -15.08 15.82
CA GLY A 315 15.50 -16.35 15.61
C GLY A 315 14.88 -17.24 14.52
N ARG A 316 14.04 -16.68 13.67
CA ARG A 316 13.30 -17.43 12.65
C ARG A 316 14.02 -17.52 11.30
N GLN A 317 15.23 -16.93 11.17
CA GLN A 317 15.92 -16.86 9.88
C GLN A 317 17.43 -16.63 9.95
N THR A 318 18.12 -16.94 8.81
CA THR A 318 19.53 -16.67 8.56
C THR A 318 19.71 -15.28 7.92
N ILE A 319 20.76 -14.56 8.33
CA ILE A 319 21.10 -13.23 7.80
C ILE A 319 21.37 -13.30 6.30
N GLY A 320 20.82 -12.36 5.52
CA GLY A 320 21.12 -12.19 4.09
C GLY A 320 20.16 -12.90 3.12
N MET A 321 19.12 -13.58 3.62
CA MET A 321 18.07 -14.15 2.77
C MET A 321 16.71 -13.45 3.00
N VAL A 322 15.96 -13.25 1.92
CA VAL A 322 14.59 -12.71 2.01
C VAL A 322 13.66 -13.80 2.54
N ASN A 323 12.89 -13.49 3.58
CA ASN A 323 11.94 -14.45 4.14
C ASN A 323 10.62 -14.41 3.37
N PRO A 324 10.14 -15.55 2.83
CA PRO A 324 8.83 -15.60 2.17
C PRO A 324 7.67 -15.11 3.06
N VAL A 325 7.73 -15.35 4.38
CA VAL A 325 6.71 -14.87 5.33
C VAL A 325 6.74 -13.34 5.46
N SER A 326 7.93 -12.73 5.43
CA SER A 326 8.09 -11.27 5.47
C SER A 326 7.50 -10.62 4.21
N LEU A 327 7.72 -11.23 3.05
CA LEU A 327 7.14 -10.79 1.79
C LEU A 327 5.61 -10.92 1.76
N GLN A 328 5.04 -11.95 2.40
CA GLN A 328 3.59 -12.09 2.52
C GLN A 328 2.95 -10.89 3.24
N LYS A 329 3.60 -10.34 4.25
CA LYS A 329 3.08 -9.16 4.97
C LYS A 329 3.10 -7.90 4.10
N ALA A 330 4.20 -7.67 3.36
CA ALA A 330 4.26 -6.58 2.40
C ALA A 330 3.22 -6.75 1.28
N LYS A 331 3.04 -7.98 0.79
CA LYS A 331 1.97 -8.33 -0.17
C LYS A 331 0.58 -8.13 0.41
N LYS A 332 0.37 -8.37 1.70
CA LYS A 332 -0.92 -8.11 2.38
C LYS A 332 -1.27 -6.63 2.33
N LEU A 333 -0.33 -5.75 2.68
CA LEU A 333 -0.53 -4.31 2.58
C LEU A 333 -0.88 -3.92 1.13
N PHE A 334 -0.05 -4.30 0.16
CA PHE A 334 -0.25 -3.93 -1.23
C PHE A 334 -1.51 -4.58 -1.84
N GLY A 335 -1.83 -5.80 -1.43
CA GLY A 335 -3.03 -6.53 -1.84
C GLY A 335 -4.34 -6.02 -1.23
N ALA A 336 -4.27 -5.15 -0.23
CA ALA A 336 -5.45 -4.48 0.31
C ALA A 336 -6.04 -3.48 -0.68
N ALA A 337 -5.25 -2.98 -1.65
CA ALA A 337 -5.74 -2.08 -2.70
C ALA A 337 -6.80 -2.77 -3.56
N ARG A 338 -8.01 -2.24 -3.54
CA ARG A 338 -9.18 -2.74 -4.27
C ARG A 338 -10.28 -1.69 -4.40
N CYS A 339 -11.02 -1.75 -5.47
CA CYS A 339 -12.32 -1.10 -5.63
C CYS A 339 -13.40 -2.03 -5.08
N LEU A 340 -14.48 -1.49 -4.52
CA LEU A 340 -15.54 -2.24 -3.86
C LEU A 340 -16.90 -1.94 -4.47
N ARG A 341 -17.73 -2.98 -4.64
CA ARG A 341 -19.10 -2.84 -5.19
C ARG A 341 -20.03 -2.06 -4.28
N GLU A 342 -19.82 -2.16 -2.98
CA GLU A 342 -20.61 -1.49 -1.96
C GLU A 342 -20.31 0.02 -1.88
N GLY A 343 -19.30 0.48 -2.60
CA GLY A 343 -18.77 1.83 -2.62
C GLY A 343 -17.53 1.98 -1.76
N GLY A 344 -16.74 2.99 -2.09
CA GLY A 344 -15.41 3.21 -1.53
C GLY A 344 -14.32 2.38 -2.22
N SER A 345 -13.09 2.82 -2.07
CA SER A 345 -11.93 2.16 -2.66
C SER A 345 -10.67 2.43 -1.84
N LEU A 346 -9.73 1.49 -1.90
CA LEU A 346 -8.35 1.71 -1.45
C LEU A 346 -7.42 1.60 -2.66
N THR A 347 -6.84 2.72 -3.06
CA THR A 347 -5.78 2.80 -4.07
C THR A 347 -4.44 2.86 -3.38
N ILE A 348 -3.48 2.06 -3.79
CA ILE A 348 -2.12 2.09 -3.21
C ILE A 348 -1.11 2.32 -4.32
N PHE A 349 -0.31 3.38 -4.18
CA PHE A 349 0.90 3.60 -4.97
C PHE A 349 2.10 3.32 -4.09
N ALA A 350 2.84 2.27 -4.43
CA ALA A 350 4.00 1.84 -3.66
C ALA A 350 5.28 1.95 -4.48
N VAL A 351 6.29 2.59 -3.92
CA VAL A 351 7.64 2.61 -4.51
C VAL A 351 8.31 1.27 -4.29
N MET A 352 8.85 0.73 -5.35
CA MET A 352 9.75 -0.40 -5.37
C MET A 352 11.12 0.05 -5.87
N ASN A 353 12.14 -0.03 -5.00
CA ASN A 353 13.49 0.33 -5.37
C ASN A 353 14.07 -0.74 -6.29
N ILE A 354 14.57 -0.32 -7.44
CA ILE A 354 15.22 -1.16 -8.44
C ILE A 354 16.66 -0.67 -8.69
N GLU A 355 17.51 -1.47 -9.34
CA GLU A 355 18.88 -1.09 -9.72
C GLU A 355 19.74 -0.56 -8.56
N THR A 356 19.48 -1.03 -7.33
CA THR A 356 20.22 -0.61 -6.12
C THR A 356 21.58 -1.32 -5.98
N GLY A 357 21.83 -2.35 -6.77
CA GLY A 357 22.96 -3.25 -6.61
C GLY A 357 22.82 -4.25 -5.45
N SER A 358 21.68 -4.25 -4.76
CA SER A 358 21.37 -5.15 -3.66
C SER A 358 20.62 -6.38 -4.14
N ARG A 359 21.19 -7.59 -3.98
CA ARG A 359 20.51 -8.85 -4.31
C ARG A 359 19.21 -9.06 -3.52
N VAL A 360 19.12 -8.48 -2.33
CA VAL A 360 17.90 -8.52 -1.50
C VAL A 360 16.79 -7.71 -2.19
N ASP A 361 17.10 -6.53 -2.70
CA ASP A 361 16.14 -5.67 -3.39
C ASP A 361 15.67 -6.32 -4.69
N ASP A 362 16.59 -6.92 -5.45
CA ASP A 362 16.27 -7.66 -6.69
C ASP A 362 15.32 -8.84 -6.39
N SER A 363 15.57 -9.60 -5.30
CA SER A 363 14.68 -10.68 -4.88
C SER A 363 13.29 -10.19 -4.45
N ILE A 364 13.22 -9.06 -3.76
CA ILE A 364 11.95 -8.44 -3.37
C ILE A 364 11.19 -7.97 -4.62
N ALA A 365 11.89 -7.34 -5.56
CA ALA A 365 11.31 -6.86 -6.81
C ALA A 365 10.74 -8.01 -7.64
N GLU A 366 11.47 -9.11 -7.80
CA GLU A 366 11.00 -10.28 -8.55
C GLU A 366 9.79 -10.94 -7.88
N ASP A 367 9.75 -11.01 -6.56
CA ASP A 367 8.63 -11.62 -5.82
C ASP A 367 7.34 -10.74 -5.84
N LEU A 368 7.49 -9.42 -5.97
CA LEU A 368 6.37 -8.49 -6.11
C LEU A 368 5.90 -8.33 -7.57
N LYS A 369 6.71 -8.78 -8.53
CA LYS A 369 6.38 -8.73 -9.94
C LYS A 369 5.07 -9.45 -10.23
N GLY A 370 4.20 -8.81 -10.99
CA GLY A 370 2.90 -9.35 -11.33
C GLY A 370 1.80 -9.17 -10.27
N THR A 371 2.10 -8.64 -9.08
CA THR A 371 1.08 -8.30 -8.08
C THR A 371 0.37 -6.99 -8.39
N ALA A 372 1.05 -6.08 -9.11
CA ALA A 372 0.51 -4.82 -9.56
C ALA A 372 -0.44 -4.97 -10.75
N ASN A 373 -1.38 -4.05 -10.86
CA ASN A 373 -2.23 -3.88 -12.03
C ASN A 373 -2.05 -2.50 -12.71
N MET A 374 -1.11 -1.69 -12.22
CA MET A 374 -0.55 -0.51 -12.84
C MET A 374 0.94 -0.46 -12.49
N GLU A 375 1.79 -0.20 -13.47
CA GLU A 375 3.23 -0.11 -13.28
C GLU A 375 3.75 1.18 -13.91
N LEU A 376 4.45 1.99 -13.10
CA LEU A 376 5.16 3.19 -13.55
C LEU A 376 6.65 2.91 -13.42
N VAL A 377 7.33 2.77 -14.55
CA VAL A 377 8.76 2.45 -14.59
C VAL A 377 9.55 3.71 -14.85
N LEU A 378 10.50 4.02 -13.96
CA LEU A 378 11.36 5.18 -14.07
C LEU A 378 12.73 4.77 -14.65
N ASP A 379 13.27 5.61 -15.54
CA ASP A 379 14.48 5.34 -16.32
C ASP A 379 15.70 6.04 -15.72
N THR A 380 16.74 5.25 -15.41
CA THR A 380 18.00 5.75 -14.82
C THR A 380 18.75 6.69 -15.76
N ALA A 381 18.74 6.42 -17.06
CA ALA A 381 19.48 7.25 -18.02
C ALA A 381 18.81 8.62 -18.21
N ALA A 382 17.49 8.64 -18.27
CA ALA A 382 16.71 9.88 -18.32
C ALA A 382 16.91 10.70 -17.05
N ALA A 383 16.87 10.09 -15.87
CA ALA A 383 17.10 10.76 -14.59
C ALA A 383 18.50 11.38 -14.53
N ARG A 384 19.53 10.64 -14.91
CA ARG A 384 20.93 11.16 -14.96
C ARG A 384 21.13 12.25 -15.99
N ALA A 385 20.32 12.28 -17.05
CA ALA A 385 20.33 13.35 -18.04
C ALA A 385 19.56 14.62 -17.56
N GLY A 386 19.00 14.60 -16.35
CA GLY A 386 18.22 15.71 -15.78
C GLY A 386 16.83 15.87 -16.40
N ILE A 387 16.31 14.81 -17.01
CA ILE A 387 14.95 14.80 -17.59
C ILE A 387 13.96 14.43 -16.48
N TYR A 388 12.91 15.21 -16.32
CA TYR A 388 11.86 14.99 -15.33
C TYR A 388 10.46 15.17 -15.96
N PRO A 389 9.51 14.25 -15.67
CA PRO A 389 9.67 12.99 -14.94
C PRO A 389 10.38 11.93 -15.82
N PRO A 390 11.29 11.13 -15.27
CA PRO A 390 12.07 10.16 -16.03
C PRO A 390 11.29 8.87 -16.31
N VAL A 391 10.09 8.97 -16.87
CA VAL A 391 9.17 7.84 -17.08
C VAL A 391 9.58 7.04 -18.32
N ASN A 392 9.73 5.73 -18.19
CA ASN A 392 9.87 4.85 -19.33
C ASN A 392 8.50 4.53 -19.94
N LEU A 393 8.18 5.17 -21.08
CA LEU A 393 6.87 5.10 -21.71
C LEU A 393 6.50 3.68 -22.17
N LEU A 394 7.49 2.87 -22.58
CA LEU A 394 7.27 1.54 -23.15
C LEU A 394 7.04 0.47 -22.07
N LEU A 395 7.61 0.68 -20.88
CA LEU A 395 7.50 -0.26 -19.76
C LEU A 395 6.42 0.12 -18.77
N SER A 396 5.91 1.36 -18.84
CA SER A 396 4.84 1.85 -17.99
C SER A 396 3.46 1.56 -18.60
N GLY A 397 2.46 1.38 -17.76
CA GLY A 397 1.09 1.20 -18.22
C GLY A 397 0.17 0.56 -17.18
N THR A 398 -1.10 0.44 -17.56
CA THR A 398 -2.17 -0.06 -16.71
C THR A 398 -2.86 -1.26 -17.32
N LYS A 399 -3.00 -2.34 -16.54
CA LYS A 399 -3.77 -3.52 -16.93
C LYS A 399 -5.26 -3.19 -16.91
N ARG A 400 -5.96 -3.56 -17.97
CA ARG A 400 -7.39 -3.24 -18.18
C ARG A 400 -7.67 -1.74 -18.17
N ALA A 401 -6.79 -0.96 -18.78
CA ALA A 401 -6.98 0.48 -18.93
C ALA A 401 -8.30 0.84 -19.63
N GLU A 402 -8.85 -0.07 -20.42
CA GLU A 402 -10.16 0.10 -21.10
C GLU A 402 -11.36 0.26 -20.15
N LEU A 403 -11.18 -0.02 -18.85
CA LEU A 403 -12.22 0.17 -17.84
C LEU A 403 -12.22 1.59 -17.25
N ILE A 404 -11.11 2.32 -17.36
CA ILE A 404 -10.89 3.61 -16.71
C ILE A 404 -10.54 4.74 -17.69
N ALA A 405 -9.99 4.41 -18.86
CA ALA A 405 -9.61 5.37 -19.89
C ALA A 405 -10.57 5.32 -21.09
N SER A 406 -10.76 6.44 -21.76
CA SER A 406 -11.56 6.50 -22.97
C SER A 406 -10.88 5.77 -24.14
N LYS A 407 -11.66 5.39 -25.14
CA LYS A 407 -11.12 4.77 -26.36
C LYS A 407 -10.14 5.71 -27.07
N GLU A 408 -10.46 6.99 -27.10
CA GLU A 408 -9.64 8.04 -27.70
C GLU A 408 -8.28 8.15 -27.02
N GLN A 409 -8.26 8.06 -25.69
CA GLN A 409 -7.03 8.06 -24.89
C GLN A 409 -6.19 6.82 -25.18
N LEU A 410 -6.80 5.62 -25.19
CA LEU A 410 -6.07 4.37 -25.49
C LEU A 410 -5.50 4.34 -26.92
N ASP A 411 -6.26 4.83 -27.90
CA ASP A 411 -5.80 4.92 -29.29
C ASP A 411 -4.69 5.97 -29.43
N GLY A 412 -4.75 7.08 -28.67
CA GLY A 412 -3.71 8.09 -28.62
C GLY A 412 -2.40 7.57 -28.02
N ILE A 413 -2.48 6.82 -26.89
CA ILE A 413 -1.31 6.18 -26.26
C ILE A 413 -0.62 5.21 -27.26
N LYS A 414 -1.40 4.39 -27.99
CA LYS A 414 -0.86 3.51 -29.04
C LYS A 414 -0.14 4.31 -30.12
N LEU A 415 -0.73 5.42 -30.56
CA LEU A 415 -0.13 6.27 -31.56
C LEU A 415 1.18 6.92 -31.07
N ILE A 416 1.24 7.35 -29.81
CA ILE A 416 2.46 7.83 -29.16
C ILE A 416 3.54 6.73 -29.18
N HIS A 417 3.18 5.50 -28.83
CA HIS A 417 4.10 4.37 -28.86
C HIS A 417 4.59 4.06 -30.30
N GLU A 418 3.73 4.16 -31.31
CA GLU A 418 4.12 3.98 -32.72
C GLU A 418 5.09 5.07 -33.19
N MET A 419 4.84 6.33 -32.80
CA MET A 419 5.67 7.47 -33.23
C MET A 419 7.02 7.50 -32.54
N LEU A 420 7.04 7.28 -31.22
CA LEU A 420 8.20 7.49 -30.37
C LEU A 420 8.90 6.18 -29.94
N GLY A 421 8.26 5.03 -30.09
CA GLY A 421 8.71 3.76 -29.51
C GLY A 421 10.05 3.22 -30.11
N SER A 422 10.53 3.78 -31.23
CA SER A 422 11.86 3.48 -31.76
C SER A 422 12.98 4.29 -31.08
N LEU A 423 12.64 5.31 -30.32
CA LEU A 423 13.58 6.18 -29.62
C LEU A 423 13.96 5.61 -28.25
N ARG A 424 15.12 6.03 -27.73
CA ARG A 424 15.50 5.74 -26.34
C ARG A 424 14.68 6.65 -25.41
N ALA A 425 14.46 6.22 -24.15
CA ALA A 425 13.72 7.01 -23.15
C ALA A 425 14.25 8.45 -23.04
N VAL A 426 15.57 8.64 -23.05
CA VAL A 426 16.23 9.97 -23.00
C VAL A 426 15.83 10.88 -24.15
N ASP A 427 15.52 10.36 -25.30
CA ASP A 427 15.16 11.13 -26.50
C ASP A 427 13.61 11.26 -26.62
N MET A 428 12.90 10.27 -26.13
CA MET A 428 11.44 10.14 -26.21
C MET A 428 10.69 11.10 -25.28
N ILE A 429 11.12 11.17 -24.01
CA ILE A 429 10.43 11.96 -22.98
C ILE A 429 10.46 13.45 -23.33
N PRO A 430 11.59 14.10 -23.70
CA PRO A 430 11.62 15.50 -24.07
C PRO A 430 10.72 15.85 -25.25
N GLN A 431 10.60 14.92 -26.21
CA GLN A 431 9.70 15.14 -27.36
C GLN A 431 8.25 15.14 -26.92
N LEU A 432 7.84 14.18 -26.06
CA LEU A 432 6.48 14.11 -25.54
C LEU A 432 6.17 15.32 -24.63
N LEU A 433 7.11 15.74 -23.78
CA LEU A 433 6.95 16.94 -22.98
C LEU A 433 6.78 18.19 -23.86
N SER A 434 7.58 18.33 -24.92
CA SER A 434 7.42 19.44 -25.89
C SER A 434 6.07 19.41 -26.63
N MET A 435 5.46 18.23 -26.80
CA MET A 435 4.08 18.10 -27.34
C MET A 435 3.06 18.54 -26.29
N LEU A 436 3.23 18.12 -25.04
CA LEU A 436 2.37 18.50 -23.91
C LEU A 436 2.37 20.01 -23.68
N GLU A 437 3.54 20.66 -23.73
CA GLU A 437 3.69 22.13 -23.61
C GLU A 437 2.91 22.92 -24.66
N LYS A 438 2.72 22.35 -25.85
CA LYS A 438 1.99 22.98 -26.97
C LYS A 438 0.48 22.78 -26.90
N THR A 439 0.00 22.07 -25.88
CA THR A 439 -1.41 21.70 -25.71
C THR A 439 -1.91 22.16 -24.35
N THR A 440 -3.19 22.47 -24.25
CA THR A 440 -3.81 22.97 -23.02
C THR A 440 -4.13 21.83 -22.05
N ASN A 441 -4.47 20.66 -22.56
CA ASN A 441 -4.82 19.46 -21.79
C ASN A 441 -4.53 18.20 -22.59
N ASN A 442 -4.73 17.04 -21.98
CA ASN A 442 -4.49 15.75 -22.63
C ASN A 442 -5.48 15.47 -23.77
N GLU A 443 -6.72 15.96 -23.71
CA GLU A 443 -7.67 15.85 -24.82
C GLU A 443 -7.19 16.63 -26.06
N ASP A 444 -6.72 17.86 -25.90
CA ASP A 444 -6.13 18.67 -26.98
C ASP A 444 -4.89 17.98 -27.58
N LEU A 445 -4.04 17.37 -26.73
CA LEU A 445 -2.91 16.56 -27.20
C LEU A 445 -3.39 15.38 -28.08
N LEU A 446 -4.41 14.64 -27.64
CA LEU A 446 -4.92 13.45 -28.34
C LEU A 446 -5.56 13.80 -29.71
N VAL A 447 -6.10 15.00 -29.84
CA VAL A 447 -6.58 15.51 -31.14
C VAL A 447 -5.39 15.83 -32.05
N ARG A 448 -4.43 16.64 -31.58
CA ARG A 448 -3.28 17.09 -32.37
C ARG A 448 -2.30 15.99 -32.72
N ILE A 449 -2.16 14.96 -31.90
CA ILE A 449 -1.22 13.88 -32.17
C ILE A 449 -1.57 13.09 -33.43
N LYS A 450 -2.84 13.02 -33.79
CA LYS A 450 -3.29 12.38 -35.04
C LYS A 450 -2.77 13.13 -36.26
N ASP A 451 -2.80 14.46 -36.20
CA ASP A 451 -2.29 15.33 -37.28
C ASP A 451 -0.76 15.25 -37.36
N TRP A 452 -0.07 15.27 -36.21
CA TRP A 452 1.38 15.12 -36.17
C TRP A 452 1.84 13.75 -36.69
N ALA A 453 1.15 12.68 -36.35
CA ALA A 453 1.43 11.34 -36.85
C ALA A 453 1.24 11.23 -38.37
N ALA A 454 0.24 11.92 -38.93
CA ALA A 454 0.03 11.98 -40.38
C ALA A 454 1.17 12.71 -41.10
N LEU A 455 1.69 13.79 -40.50
CA LEU A 455 2.81 14.54 -41.04
C LEU A 455 4.14 13.76 -41.00
N MET A 456 4.37 12.92 -39.96
CA MET A 456 5.58 12.10 -39.84
C MET A 456 5.60 10.89 -40.79
N LYS A 457 4.46 10.50 -41.35
CA LYS A 457 4.35 9.40 -42.33
C LYS A 457 4.49 9.84 -43.79
N GLN A 458 4.60 11.17 -44.03
CA GLN A 458 4.91 11.77 -45.32
C GLN A 458 6.42 12.03 -45.50
#